data_0625b1771f093f794dfb6cb75471a88e
#
_entry.id   0625b1771f093f794dfb6cb75471a88e
#
_cell.length_a   1.000
_cell.length_b   1.000
_cell.length_c   1.000
_cell.angle_alpha   90.00
_cell.angle_beta   90.00
_cell.angle_gamma   90.00
#
_symmetry.space_group_name_H-M   'P 1'
#
loop_
_entity.id
_entity.type
_entity.pdbx_description
1 polymer ?
#
loop_
_entity_poly.entity_id
_entity_poly.type
_entity_poly.pdbx_seq_one_letter_code
_entity_poly.pdbx_strand_id
1 'polypeptide(L)'
;MRSIPGLVLGMMLAESVYAAEVRLDWQWQSADGQARHFQLQTDDSTLARQRHEMGLLDLSLQHPIETLYAYISPRLYNSLSQINQNSPSTATKFLSLEQAFTTRDNSPESREFWQAYEQYQEDAFTQMMVVPCVHPANIKLPCVRPNYSQLFYHFKGALKPLASQFTAPDLAASVRLIKEWLDVIPSPSEQLDSFHPPLQALKDNQADSDEKALLMASLLTELAPQFMLSIIYPDTSIGSVSPAWLAITADSGLPGDVVVINNQKHVLLTGSPLMVQQMTMARIPLISEPLY
;
A
#
# COMPACT_ATOMS: atom_id res chain seq x y z
N MET A 1 30.53 -53.41 43.60
CA MET A 1 30.36 -53.13 42.18
C MET A 1 29.27 -52.05 42.05
N ARG A 2 29.66 -50.78 41.80
CA ARG A 2 28.74 -49.63 41.58
C ARG A 2 28.79 -49.31 40.11
N SER A 3 27.68 -49.47 39.42
CA SER A 3 27.49 -49.04 38.01
C SER A 3 27.19 -47.55 37.94
N ILE A 4 27.97 -46.84 37.13
CA ILE A 4 27.84 -45.45 36.80
C ILE A 4 26.89 -45.36 35.59
N PRO A 5 25.79 -44.56 35.62
CA PRO A 5 24.98 -44.35 34.42
C PRO A 5 25.68 -43.34 33.50
N GLY A 6 25.88 -43.76 32.25
CA GLY A 6 26.43 -42.91 31.21
C GLY A 6 25.45 -41.79 30.83
N LEU A 7 25.94 -40.56 30.88
CA LEU A 7 25.25 -39.35 30.43
C LEU A 7 25.38 -39.29 28.89
N VAL A 8 24.28 -39.57 28.18
CA VAL A 8 24.21 -39.33 26.71
C VAL A 8 23.93 -37.86 26.49
N LEU A 9 24.96 -37.11 26.11
CA LEU A 9 24.87 -35.73 25.70
C LEU A 9 24.31 -35.68 24.27
N GLY A 10 22.99 -35.46 24.13
CA GLY A 10 22.36 -35.25 22.84
C GLY A 10 22.81 -33.91 22.26
N MET A 11 23.68 -33.96 21.26
CA MET A 11 24.04 -32.80 20.44
C MET A 11 22.83 -32.48 19.57
N MET A 12 22.04 -31.46 19.97
CA MET A 12 21.07 -30.83 19.06
C MET A 12 21.86 -30.06 17.99
N LEU A 13 21.97 -30.64 16.81
CA LEU A 13 22.37 -29.93 15.62
C LEU A 13 21.25 -28.92 15.32
N ALA A 14 21.46 -27.63 15.62
CA ALA A 14 20.64 -26.56 15.10
C ALA A 14 20.89 -26.50 13.59
N GLU A 15 20.00 -27.08 12.80
CA GLU A 15 19.95 -26.84 11.38
C GLU A 15 19.61 -25.34 11.21
N SER A 16 20.61 -24.59 10.82
CA SER A 16 20.38 -23.19 10.35
C SER A 16 19.58 -23.30 9.07
N VAL A 17 18.27 -23.05 9.15
CA VAL A 17 17.45 -22.86 7.98
C VAL A 17 17.92 -21.56 7.33
N TYR A 18 18.86 -21.67 6.39
CA TYR A 18 19.21 -20.53 5.54
C TYR A 18 17.99 -20.24 4.66
N ALA A 19 17.48 -19.01 4.76
CA ALA A 19 16.48 -18.53 3.82
C ALA A 19 17.05 -18.62 2.40
N ALA A 20 16.27 -19.18 1.48
CA ALA A 20 16.70 -19.30 0.09
C ALA A 20 16.93 -17.92 -0.50
N GLU A 21 18.08 -17.73 -1.15
CA GLU A 21 18.39 -16.49 -1.87
C GLU A 21 17.51 -16.40 -3.12
N VAL A 22 16.86 -15.26 -3.29
CA VAL A 22 16.04 -14.91 -4.46
C VAL A 22 16.78 -13.83 -5.24
N ARG A 23 17.05 -14.12 -6.48
CA ARG A 23 17.68 -13.19 -7.41
C ARG A 23 16.67 -12.76 -8.46
N LEU A 24 16.44 -11.46 -8.56
CA LEU A 24 15.58 -10.83 -9.56
C LEU A 24 16.47 -10.12 -10.58
N ASP A 25 16.22 -10.37 -11.86
CA ASP A 25 17.03 -9.89 -12.97
C ASP A 25 16.15 -9.20 -14.03
N TRP A 26 16.57 -8.00 -14.49
CA TRP A 26 15.91 -7.28 -15.58
C TRP A 26 16.93 -6.91 -16.63
N GLN A 27 16.61 -7.15 -17.90
CA GLN A 27 17.43 -6.81 -19.04
C GLN A 27 16.57 -6.08 -20.08
N TRP A 28 17.05 -4.96 -20.58
CA TRP A 28 16.38 -4.22 -21.65
C TRP A 28 17.39 -3.42 -22.47
N GLN A 29 16.92 -2.91 -23.59
CA GLN A 29 17.67 -1.94 -24.38
C GLN A 29 17.12 -0.55 -24.09
N SER A 30 17.97 0.34 -23.58
CA SER A 30 17.59 1.72 -23.29
C SER A 30 17.41 2.55 -24.57
N ALA A 31 16.77 3.71 -24.47
CA ALA A 31 16.49 4.57 -25.60
C ALA A 31 17.77 5.04 -26.34
N ASP A 32 18.93 5.06 -25.67
CA ASP A 32 20.24 5.34 -26.26
C ASP A 32 20.89 4.13 -26.97
N GLY A 33 20.18 3.00 -27.04
CA GLY A 33 20.62 1.76 -27.66
C GLY A 33 21.56 0.90 -26.80
N GLN A 34 21.81 1.30 -25.55
CA GLN A 34 22.66 0.51 -24.64
C GLN A 34 21.89 -0.64 -24.01
N ALA A 35 22.49 -1.82 -23.95
CA ALA A 35 21.95 -2.92 -23.16
C ALA A 35 22.11 -2.60 -21.67
N ARG A 36 21.02 -2.70 -20.93
CA ARG A 36 20.95 -2.49 -19.48
C ARG A 36 20.65 -3.79 -18.79
N HIS A 37 21.22 -3.96 -17.61
CA HIS A 37 21.01 -5.13 -16.76
C HIS A 37 21.01 -4.69 -15.30
N PHE A 38 19.91 -4.93 -14.60
CA PHE A 38 19.76 -4.68 -13.17
C PHE A 38 19.45 -5.94 -12.42
N GLN A 39 19.95 -6.01 -11.20
CA GLN A 39 19.76 -7.15 -10.31
C GLN A 39 19.36 -6.70 -8.91
N LEU A 40 18.45 -7.44 -8.32
CA LEU A 40 18.14 -7.33 -6.90
C LEU A 40 18.30 -8.72 -6.27
N GLN A 41 19.13 -8.79 -5.22
CA GLN A 41 19.22 -9.98 -4.37
C GLN A 41 18.40 -9.75 -3.11
N THR A 42 17.55 -10.68 -2.80
CA THR A 42 16.71 -10.69 -1.59
C THR A 42 16.62 -12.14 -1.10
N ASP A 43 15.85 -12.38 -0.07
CA ASP A 43 15.62 -13.71 0.45
C ASP A 43 14.12 -13.99 0.63
N ASP A 44 13.76 -15.28 0.62
CA ASP A 44 12.37 -15.70 0.77
C ASP A 44 11.73 -15.23 2.09
N SER A 45 12.52 -15.06 3.15
CA SER A 45 12.01 -14.60 4.44
C SER A 45 11.60 -13.13 4.38
N THR A 46 12.35 -12.30 3.66
CA THR A 46 12.02 -10.89 3.41
C THR A 46 10.76 -10.76 2.57
N LEU A 47 10.62 -11.57 1.50
CA LEU A 47 9.39 -11.63 0.70
C LEU A 47 8.19 -12.09 1.53
N ALA A 48 8.35 -13.16 2.32
CA ALA A 48 7.30 -13.68 3.18
C ALA A 48 6.88 -12.67 4.25
N ARG A 49 7.84 -11.92 4.81
CA ARG A 49 7.55 -10.84 5.76
C ARG A 49 6.73 -9.74 5.12
N GLN A 50 7.11 -9.24 3.93
CA GLN A 50 6.32 -8.23 3.22
C GLN A 50 4.90 -8.71 2.92
N ARG A 51 4.74 -9.97 2.48
CA ARG A 51 3.41 -10.57 2.31
C ARG A 51 2.62 -10.62 3.61
N HIS A 52 3.25 -11.01 4.70
CA HIS A 52 2.59 -11.11 6.01
C HIS A 52 2.16 -9.72 6.52
N GLU A 53 3.02 -8.72 6.36
CA GLU A 53 2.74 -7.33 6.71
C GLU A 53 1.59 -6.75 5.88
N MET A 54 1.44 -7.22 4.64
CA MET A 54 0.34 -6.93 3.73
C MET A 54 -0.83 -7.93 3.84
N GLY A 55 -0.77 -8.88 4.75
CA GLY A 55 -1.64 -10.05 4.78
C GLY A 55 -3.14 -9.78 4.88
N LEU A 56 -3.53 -8.55 5.24
CA LEU A 56 -4.91 -8.10 5.13
C LEU A 56 -5.20 -7.42 3.77
N LEU A 57 -4.16 -7.08 3.01
CA LEU A 57 -4.23 -6.52 1.66
C LEU A 57 -4.02 -7.59 0.55
N ASP A 58 -3.76 -8.84 0.90
CA ASP A 58 -3.93 -9.99 -0.03
C ASP A 58 -5.41 -10.14 -0.44
N LEU A 59 -6.13 -9.14 -0.10
CA LEU A 59 -7.43 -8.79 -0.56
C LEU A 59 -7.26 -8.10 -1.89
N SER A 60 -7.66 -8.79 -2.92
CA SER A 60 -8.06 -8.04 -4.10
C SER A 60 -8.93 -6.89 -3.59
N LEU A 61 -8.58 -5.65 -3.94
CA LEU A 61 -9.44 -4.49 -3.68
C LEU A 61 -10.86 -4.66 -4.26
N GLN A 62 -11.13 -5.81 -4.90
CA GLN A 62 -12.45 -6.23 -5.35
C GLN A 62 -13.46 -6.31 -4.21
N HIS A 63 -13.01 -6.67 -2.99
CA HIS A 63 -13.89 -6.80 -1.83
C HIS A 63 -13.32 -6.21 -0.53
N PRO A 64 -12.73 -4.98 -0.57
CA PRO A 64 -12.09 -4.41 0.62
C PRO A 64 -13.12 -4.12 1.74
N ILE A 65 -14.37 -3.87 1.36
CA ILE A 65 -15.45 -3.61 2.30
C ILE A 65 -15.88 -4.87 3.03
N GLU A 66 -16.03 -5.99 2.33
CA GLU A 66 -16.34 -7.29 2.93
C GLU A 66 -15.27 -7.70 3.92
N THR A 67 -14.02 -7.42 3.60
CA THR A 67 -12.92 -7.73 4.52
C THR A 67 -12.85 -6.78 5.70
N LEU A 68 -13.10 -5.51 5.49
CA LEU A 68 -13.25 -4.55 6.57
C LEU A 68 -14.31 -5.06 7.55
N TYR A 69 -15.47 -5.50 7.05
CA TYR A 69 -16.52 -6.06 7.89
C TYR A 69 -16.13 -7.40 8.53
N ALA A 70 -15.43 -8.27 7.82
CA ALA A 70 -14.95 -9.53 8.38
C ALA A 70 -13.94 -9.30 9.52
N TYR A 71 -13.13 -8.23 9.44
CA TYR A 71 -12.23 -7.84 10.51
C TYR A 71 -12.96 -7.24 11.72
N ILE A 72 -13.94 -6.36 11.50
CA ILE A 72 -14.64 -5.59 12.54
C ILE A 72 -15.70 -6.43 13.23
N SER A 73 -16.48 -7.23 12.50
CA SER A 73 -17.68 -7.89 13.03
C SER A 73 -17.43 -8.77 14.26
N PRO A 74 -16.41 -9.64 14.33
CA PRO A 74 -16.15 -10.45 15.51
C PRO A 74 -15.87 -9.62 16.77
N ARG A 75 -15.17 -8.48 16.59
CA ARG A 75 -14.84 -7.56 17.66
C ARG A 75 -16.08 -6.83 18.17
N LEU A 76 -16.93 -6.41 17.25
CA LEU A 76 -18.22 -5.77 17.61
C LEU A 76 -19.17 -6.73 18.32
N TYR A 77 -19.22 -8.01 17.95
CA TYR A 77 -20.00 -9.01 18.69
C TYR A 77 -19.53 -9.13 20.14
N ASN A 78 -18.21 -9.12 20.36
CA ASN A 78 -17.67 -9.17 21.72
C ASN A 78 -18.01 -7.89 22.51
N SER A 79 -17.86 -6.71 21.90
CA SER A 79 -18.22 -5.44 22.56
C SER A 79 -19.72 -5.38 22.86
N LEU A 80 -20.57 -5.81 21.92
CA LEU A 80 -22.01 -5.85 22.10
C LEU A 80 -22.42 -6.74 23.29
N SER A 81 -21.75 -7.90 23.40
CA SER A 81 -21.96 -8.82 24.54
C SER A 81 -21.57 -8.15 25.86
N GLN A 82 -20.45 -7.44 25.91
CA GLN A 82 -20.00 -6.72 27.11
C GLN A 82 -20.94 -5.56 27.48
N ILE A 83 -21.35 -4.75 26.49
CA ILE A 83 -22.33 -3.67 26.68
C ILE A 83 -23.61 -4.24 27.29
N ASN A 84 -24.14 -5.30 26.71
CA ASN A 84 -25.38 -5.94 27.22
C ASN A 84 -25.23 -6.53 28.62
N GLN A 85 -24.06 -7.01 29.01
CA GLN A 85 -23.77 -7.54 30.34
C GLN A 85 -23.66 -6.42 31.40
N ASN A 86 -23.05 -5.30 31.01
CA ASN A 86 -22.78 -4.18 31.90
C ASN A 86 -23.98 -3.23 32.04
N SER A 87 -24.93 -3.30 31.11
CA SER A 87 -26.13 -2.44 31.12
C SER A 87 -27.11 -2.80 32.24
N PRO A 88 -27.71 -1.81 32.90
CA PRO A 88 -28.74 -2.04 33.87
C PRO A 88 -29.90 -2.89 33.32
N SER A 89 -30.59 -3.62 34.19
CA SER A 89 -31.72 -4.47 33.77
C SER A 89 -32.89 -3.71 33.13
N THR A 90 -32.91 -2.38 33.33
CA THR A 90 -33.91 -1.46 32.74
C THR A 90 -33.48 -0.88 31.40
N ALA A 91 -32.22 -1.08 31.00
CA ALA A 91 -31.72 -0.58 29.73
C ALA A 91 -32.14 -1.46 28.56
N THR A 92 -32.27 -0.86 27.38
CA THR A 92 -32.53 -1.59 26.14
C THR A 92 -31.27 -2.38 25.73
N LYS A 93 -31.38 -3.70 25.71
CA LYS A 93 -30.29 -4.58 25.24
C LYS A 93 -30.37 -4.77 23.74
N PHE A 94 -29.23 -4.74 23.09
CA PHE A 94 -29.14 -5.05 21.66
C PHE A 94 -29.21 -6.56 21.43
N LEU A 95 -30.13 -7.00 20.58
CA LEU A 95 -30.30 -8.42 20.25
C LEU A 95 -29.41 -8.87 19.10
N SER A 96 -28.96 -7.93 18.30
CA SER A 96 -28.08 -8.19 17.12
C SER A 96 -27.24 -6.97 16.76
N LEU A 97 -26.20 -7.18 15.96
CA LEU A 97 -25.42 -6.07 15.37
C LEU A 97 -26.29 -5.19 14.47
N GLU A 98 -27.20 -5.79 13.70
CA GLU A 98 -28.12 -5.05 12.83
C GLU A 98 -28.98 -4.07 13.64
N GLN A 99 -29.52 -4.51 14.76
CA GLN A 99 -30.26 -3.63 15.68
C GLN A 99 -29.34 -2.52 16.21
N ALA A 100 -28.14 -2.83 16.66
CA ALA A 100 -27.19 -1.84 17.16
C ALA A 100 -26.84 -0.80 16.09
N PHE A 101 -26.61 -1.20 14.83
CA PHE A 101 -26.35 -0.29 13.72
C PHE A 101 -27.54 0.60 13.35
N THR A 102 -28.75 0.12 13.53
CA THR A 102 -29.96 0.92 13.24
C THR A 102 -30.37 1.83 14.39
N THR A 103 -29.88 1.56 15.60
CA THR A 103 -30.15 2.36 16.78
C THR A 103 -29.16 3.51 16.90
N ARG A 104 -29.65 4.74 16.70
CA ARG A 104 -28.86 5.98 16.85
C ARG A 104 -29.55 6.91 17.84
N ASP A 105 -29.82 6.40 19.04
CA ASP A 105 -30.31 7.20 20.16
C ASP A 105 -29.15 7.74 21.02
N ASN A 106 -29.45 8.54 22.00
CA ASN A 106 -28.46 9.10 22.93
C ASN A 106 -28.25 8.23 24.18
N SER A 107 -28.66 6.95 24.15
CA SER A 107 -28.43 6.04 25.27
C SER A 107 -26.91 5.81 25.49
N PRO A 108 -26.50 5.52 26.72
CA PRO A 108 -25.10 5.17 27.00
C PRO A 108 -24.64 3.97 26.16
N GLU A 109 -25.50 2.97 25.99
CA GLU A 109 -25.23 1.74 25.24
C GLU A 109 -25.03 2.00 23.77
N SER A 110 -25.83 2.86 23.15
CA SER A 110 -25.69 3.26 21.76
C SER A 110 -24.38 4.02 21.54
N ARG A 111 -24.02 4.94 22.43
CA ARG A 111 -22.75 5.67 22.34
C ARG A 111 -21.54 4.76 22.48
N GLU A 112 -21.57 3.82 23.44
CA GLU A 112 -20.48 2.86 23.64
C GLU A 112 -20.29 1.95 22.42
N PHE A 113 -21.40 1.49 21.82
CA PHE A 113 -21.35 0.70 20.58
C PHE A 113 -20.73 1.47 19.41
N TRP A 114 -21.17 2.72 19.21
CA TRP A 114 -20.62 3.52 18.10
C TRP A 114 -19.16 3.92 18.31
N GLN A 115 -18.73 4.19 19.54
CA GLN A 115 -17.32 4.40 19.85
C GLN A 115 -16.48 3.14 19.56
N ALA A 116 -16.96 1.97 19.95
CA ALA A 116 -16.27 0.71 19.64
C ALA A 116 -16.19 0.46 18.13
N TYR A 117 -17.26 0.76 17.40
CA TYR A 117 -17.27 0.65 15.93
C TYR A 117 -16.24 1.57 15.28
N GLU A 118 -16.24 2.85 15.65
CA GLU A 118 -15.28 3.84 15.10
C GLU A 118 -13.83 3.42 15.39
N GLN A 119 -13.54 2.99 16.61
CA GLN A 119 -12.21 2.51 16.96
C GLN A 119 -11.79 1.28 16.16
N TYR A 120 -12.65 0.27 16.04
CA TYR A 120 -12.31 -0.94 15.26
C TYR A 120 -12.20 -0.67 13.76
N GLN A 121 -12.94 0.31 13.25
CA GLN A 121 -12.81 0.76 11.86
C GLN A 121 -11.46 1.44 11.63
N GLU A 122 -11.04 2.31 12.54
CA GLU A 122 -9.73 2.99 12.46
C GLU A 122 -8.57 1.99 12.58
N ASP A 123 -8.67 1.04 13.52
CA ASP A 123 -7.71 -0.06 13.65
C ASP A 123 -7.63 -0.89 12.36
N ALA A 124 -8.78 -1.21 11.77
CA ALA A 124 -8.84 -1.96 10.52
C ALA A 124 -8.21 -1.19 9.37
N PHE A 125 -8.50 0.10 9.21
CA PHE A 125 -7.90 0.95 8.19
C PHE A 125 -6.37 0.98 8.32
N THR A 126 -5.88 1.14 9.54
CA THR A 126 -4.44 1.13 9.82
C THR A 126 -3.80 -0.21 9.46
N GLN A 127 -4.39 -1.32 9.88
CA GLN A 127 -3.84 -2.66 9.62
C GLN A 127 -3.95 -3.09 8.16
N MET A 128 -4.99 -2.65 7.47
CA MET A 128 -5.18 -2.89 6.03
C MET A 128 -4.40 -1.89 5.18
N MET A 129 -3.74 -0.89 5.77
CA MET A 129 -3.09 0.21 5.06
C MET A 129 -4.00 0.86 4.01
N VAL A 130 -5.24 1.10 4.39
CA VAL A 130 -6.25 1.74 3.54
C VAL A 130 -6.83 2.97 4.22
N VAL A 131 -7.44 3.84 3.42
CA VAL A 131 -8.18 5.01 3.89
C VAL A 131 -9.54 5.08 3.23
N PRO A 132 -10.53 5.72 3.87
CA PRO A 132 -11.83 5.93 3.26
C PRO A 132 -11.72 6.80 2.01
N CYS A 133 -12.59 6.54 1.04
CA CYS A 133 -12.73 7.32 -0.18
C CYS A 133 -14.21 7.66 -0.47
N VAL A 134 -14.44 8.44 -1.50
CA VAL A 134 -15.79 8.74 -2.00
C VAL A 134 -16.11 7.79 -3.14
N HIS A 135 -17.17 6.98 -3.00
CA HIS A 135 -17.58 6.08 -4.06
C HIS A 135 -18.12 6.84 -5.27
N PRO A 136 -17.58 6.61 -6.51
CA PRO A 136 -17.89 7.43 -7.66
C PRO A 136 -19.36 7.36 -8.11
N ALA A 137 -19.98 6.21 -7.97
CA ALA A 137 -21.37 6.02 -8.39
C ALA A 137 -22.39 6.46 -7.31
N ASN A 138 -22.02 6.42 -6.04
CA ASN A 138 -22.93 6.75 -4.96
C ASN A 138 -22.16 7.05 -3.65
N ILE A 139 -22.20 8.31 -3.21
CA ILE A 139 -21.57 8.79 -1.97
C ILE A 139 -21.98 8.01 -0.71
N LYS A 140 -23.11 7.29 -0.74
CA LYS A 140 -23.57 6.49 0.40
C LYS A 140 -22.98 5.08 0.44
N LEU A 141 -22.33 4.65 -0.65
CA LEU A 141 -21.65 3.36 -0.67
C LEU A 141 -20.28 3.48 0.02
N PRO A 142 -19.93 2.52 0.86
CA PRO A 142 -18.60 2.50 1.46
C PRO A 142 -17.53 2.33 0.38
N CYS A 143 -16.43 3.04 0.56
CA CYS A 143 -15.28 3.01 -0.32
C CYS A 143 -14.00 3.08 0.50
N VAL A 144 -12.99 2.29 0.14
CA VAL A 144 -11.64 2.40 0.67
C VAL A 144 -10.63 2.32 -0.46
N ARG A 145 -9.49 2.96 -0.28
CA ARG A 145 -8.36 2.97 -1.21
C ARG A 145 -7.05 2.76 -0.47
N PRO A 146 -5.97 2.39 -1.15
CA PRO A 146 -4.65 2.30 -0.53
C PRO A 146 -4.24 3.60 0.18
N ASN A 147 -3.62 3.47 1.34
CA ASN A 147 -2.93 4.56 2.04
C ASN A 147 -1.49 4.62 1.50
N TYR A 148 -1.28 5.39 0.45
CA TYR A 148 0.02 5.42 -0.24
C TYR A 148 1.16 5.90 0.64
N SER A 149 0.94 6.87 1.52
CA SER A 149 1.97 7.34 2.47
C SER A 149 2.39 6.24 3.45
N GLN A 150 1.43 5.51 4.00
CA GLN A 150 1.72 4.41 4.93
C GLN A 150 2.44 3.26 4.21
N LEU A 151 1.96 2.87 3.01
CA LEU A 151 2.58 1.85 2.17
C LEU A 151 4.01 2.24 1.81
N PHE A 152 4.21 3.47 1.35
CA PHE A 152 5.53 3.98 1.04
C PHE A 152 6.48 3.92 2.25
N TYR A 153 6.05 4.49 3.38
CA TYR A 153 6.85 4.48 4.60
C TYR A 153 7.28 3.07 5.02
N HIS A 154 6.37 2.13 4.88
CA HIS A 154 6.59 0.74 5.29
C HIS A 154 7.56 0.00 4.37
N PHE A 155 7.47 0.24 3.05
CA PHE A 155 8.20 -0.54 2.05
C PHE A 155 9.36 0.18 1.37
N LYS A 156 9.53 1.50 1.53
CA LYS A 156 10.55 2.29 0.84
C LYS A 156 11.98 1.73 0.97
N GLY A 157 12.32 1.17 2.13
CA GLY A 157 13.65 0.61 2.37
C GLY A 157 13.96 -0.68 1.62
N ALA A 158 12.94 -1.38 1.11
CA ALA A 158 13.11 -2.67 0.44
C ALA A 158 13.91 -2.57 -0.88
N LEU A 159 13.89 -1.41 -1.54
CA LEU A 159 14.58 -1.17 -2.81
C LEU A 159 15.92 -0.45 -2.67
N LYS A 160 16.36 -0.14 -1.47
CA LYS A 160 17.64 0.53 -1.22
C LYS A 160 18.84 -0.16 -1.91
N PRO A 161 18.98 -1.50 -1.91
CA PRO A 161 20.07 -2.16 -2.63
C PRO A 161 20.04 -1.95 -4.14
N LEU A 162 18.86 -1.73 -4.71
CA LEU A 162 18.67 -1.51 -6.13
C LEU A 162 18.95 -0.04 -6.53
N ALA A 163 18.70 0.92 -5.63
CA ALA A 163 18.75 2.35 -5.94
C ALA A 163 20.13 2.79 -6.52
N SER A 164 21.24 2.26 -6.01
CA SER A 164 22.58 2.61 -6.49
C SER A 164 22.81 2.28 -7.97
N GLN A 165 22.09 1.31 -8.53
CA GLN A 165 22.21 0.92 -9.95
C GLN A 165 21.57 1.94 -10.89
N PHE A 166 20.71 2.82 -10.35
CA PHE A 166 20.05 3.91 -11.08
C PHE A 166 20.81 5.25 -10.98
N THR A 167 21.97 5.27 -10.33
CA THR A 167 22.77 6.48 -10.23
C THR A 167 23.33 6.85 -11.60
N ALA A 168 23.00 8.05 -12.08
CA ALA A 168 23.46 8.63 -13.33
C ALA A 168 24.13 9.99 -13.07
N PRO A 169 24.74 10.65 -14.09
CA PRO A 169 25.45 11.91 -13.91
C PRO A 169 24.63 13.05 -13.29
N ASP A 170 23.31 13.01 -13.49
CA ASP A 170 22.37 13.97 -12.89
C ASP A 170 21.04 13.28 -12.56
N LEU A 171 20.20 13.97 -11.79
CA LEU A 171 18.91 13.44 -11.35
C LEU A 171 17.96 13.17 -12.53
N ALA A 172 17.98 14.02 -13.56
CA ALA A 172 17.13 13.83 -14.74
C ALA A 172 17.48 12.53 -15.50
N ALA A 173 18.77 12.21 -15.60
CA ALA A 173 19.23 10.96 -16.18
C ALA A 173 18.85 9.74 -15.32
N SER A 174 18.96 9.85 -13.99
CA SER A 174 18.52 8.81 -13.07
C SER A 174 17.01 8.56 -13.18
N VAL A 175 16.20 9.62 -13.19
CA VAL A 175 14.74 9.54 -13.38
C VAL A 175 14.39 8.84 -14.68
N ARG A 176 15.07 9.21 -15.79
CA ARG A 176 14.85 8.58 -17.09
C ARG A 176 15.18 7.09 -17.06
N LEU A 177 16.30 6.73 -16.45
CA LEU A 177 16.72 5.33 -16.33
C LEU A 177 15.72 4.48 -15.52
N ILE A 178 15.17 5.03 -14.42
CA ILE A 178 14.13 4.38 -13.64
C ILE A 178 12.86 4.21 -14.49
N LYS A 179 12.44 5.24 -15.23
CA LYS A 179 11.26 5.16 -16.10
C LYS A 179 11.40 4.06 -17.15
N GLU A 180 12.52 4.03 -17.85
CA GLU A 180 12.80 2.98 -18.84
C GLU A 180 12.73 1.58 -18.23
N TRP A 181 13.24 1.40 -17.02
CA TRP A 181 13.16 0.12 -16.31
C TRP A 181 11.71 -0.21 -15.91
N LEU A 182 10.94 0.74 -15.39
CA LEU A 182 9.54 0.52 -15.03
C LEU A 182 8.67 0.21 -16.25
N ASP A 183 9.03 0.74 -17.42
CA ASP A 183 8.29 0.50 -18.67
C ASP A 183 8.44 -0.96 -19.16
N VAL A 184 9.53 -1.66 -18.79
CA VAL A 184 9.71 -3.07 -19.15
C VAL A 184 9.00 -4.03 -18.18
N ILE A 185 8.53 -3.53 -17.04
CA ILE A 185 7.68 -4.31 -16.12
C ILE A 185 6.24 -4.25 -16.65
N PRO A 186 5.68 -5.38 -17.10
CA PRO A 186 4.33 -5.40 -17.67
C PRO A 186 3.27 -5.06 -16.60
N SER A 187 2.19 -4.42 -17.03
CA SER A 187 1.00 -4.30 -16.19
C SER A 187 0.23 -5.62 -16.19
N PRO A 188 -0.45 -5.96 -15.08
CA PRO A 188 -1.28 -7.17 -15.02
C PRO A 188 -2.29 -7.21 -16.18
N SER A 189 -2.51 -8.40 -16.75
CA SER A 189 -3.45 -8.59 -17.87
C SER A 189 -4.91 -8.47 -17.44
N GLU A 190 -5.20 -8.69 -16.17
CA GLU A 190 -6.50 -8.47 -15.55
C GLU A 190 -6.35 -7.26 -14.63
N GLN A 191 -7.34 -6.37 -14.66
CA GLN A 191 -7.45 -5.26 -13.73
C GLN A 191 -7.80 -5.83 -12.35
N LEU A 192 -6.84 -6.52 -11.76
CA LEU A 192 -6.91 -6.92 -10.36
C LEU A 192 -6.65 -5.65 -9.57
N ASP A 193 -7.67 -5.16 -8.91
CA ASP A 193 -7.57 -4.05 -7.95
C ASP A 193 -6.76 -4.46 -6.70
N SER A 194 -5.71 -5.26 -6.87
CA SER A 194 -4.85 -5.73 -5.80
C SER A 194 -3.53 -4.99 -5.83
N PHE A 195 -3.20 -4.31 -4.75
CA PHE A 195 -1.89 -3.72 -4.55
C PHE A 195 -0.88 -4.79 -4.11
N HIS A 196 0.24 -4.92 -4.81
CA HIS A 196 1.35 -5.78 -4.43
C HIS A 196 2.46 -4.99 -3.71
N PRO A 197 3.04 -5.52 -2.61
CA PRO A 197 4.21 -4.89 -2.02
C PRO A 197 5.36 -4.89 -3.02
N PRO A 198 6.28 -3.91 -2.93
CA PRO A 198 7.30 -3.68 -3.94
C PRO A 198 8.10 -4.92 -4.36
N LEU A 199 8.59 -5.71 -3.40
CA LEU A 199 9.36 -6.92 -3.74
C LEU A 199 8.49 -8.02 -4.36
N GLN A 200 7.20 -8.08 -4.03
CA GLN A 200 6.29 -9.04 -4.64
C GLN A 200 5.99 -8.63 -6.09
N ALA A 201 5.68 -7.35 -6.34
CA ALA A 201 5.49 -6.83 -7.69
C ALA A 201 6.70 -7.12 -8.59
N LEU A 202 7.91 -6.95 -8.04
CA LEU A 202 9.16 -7.25 -8.75
C LEU A 202 9.37 -8.76 -8.95
N LYS A 203 9.03 -9.60 -7.97
CA LYS A 203 9.14 -11.06 -8.09
C LYS A 203 8.19 -11.60 -9.17
N ASP A 204 6.97 -11.10 -9.18
CA ASP A 204 5.96 -11.50 -10.17
C ASP A 204 6.20 -10.85 -11.54
N ASN A 205 7.12 -9.89 -11.60
CA ASN A 205 7.45 -9.06 -12.76
C ASN A 205 6.19 -8.43 -13.36
N GLN A 206 5.33 -7.88 -12.50
CA GLN A 206 4.08 -7.21 -12.86
C GLN A 206 3.86 -6.04 -11.90
N ALA A 207 3.51 -4.88 -12.45
CA ALA A 207 3.17 -3.70 -11.69
C ALA A 207 2.23 -2.80 -12.49
N ASP A 208 1.20 -2.30 -11.88
CA ASP A 208 0.33 -1.29 -12.47
C ASP A 208 0.81 0.15 -12.18
N SER A 209 -0.06 1.14 -12.31
CA SER A 209 0.35 2.54 -12.21
C SER A 209 0.74 2.97 -10.81
N ASP A 210 0.07 2.52 -9.78
CA ASP A 210 0.32 2.91 -8.38
C ASP A 210 1.50 2.13 -7.79
N GLU A 211 1.65 0.87 -8.12
CA GLU A 211 2.84 0.08 -7.78
C GLU A 211 4.09 0.67 -8.42
N LYS A 212 4.05 1.00 -9.73
CA LYS A 212 5.15 1.68 -10.42
C LYS A 212 5.47 3.04 -9.80
N ALA A 213 4.45 3.79 -9.38
CA ALA A 213 4.65 5.07 -8.70
C ALA A 213 5.39 4.88 -7.36
N LEU A 214 5.01 3.89 -6.54
CA LEU A 214 5.68 3.60 -5.28
C LEU A 214 7.07 2.99 -5.45
N LEU A 215 7.28 2.13 -6.46
CA LEU A 215 8.61 1.63 -6.82
C LEU A 215 9.56 2.79 -7.16
N MET A 216 9.13 3.71 -8.02
CA MET A 216 9.91 4.90 -8.38
C MET A 216 10.16 5.82 -7.19
N ALA A 217 9.14 6.04 -6.34
CA ALA A 217 9.27 6.85 -5.14
C ALA A 217 10.32 6.29 -4.19
N SER A 218 10.33 4.97 -3.97
CA SER A 218 11.30 4.29 -3.11
C SER A 218 12.73 4.46 -3.62
N LEU A 219 12.95 4.35 -4.93
CA LEU A 219 14.28 4.56 -5.53
C LEU A 219 14.71 6.03 -5.43
N LEU A 220 13.82 6.98 -5.74
CA LEU A 220 14.14 8.41 -5.72
C LEU A 220 14.40 8.95 -4.33
N THR A 221 13.75 8.41 -3.31
CA THR A 221 14.03 8.78 -1.92
C THR A 221 15.48 8.48 -1.51
N GLU A 222 16.06 7.40 -2.04
CA GLU A 222 17.47 7.07 -1.80
C GLU A 222 18.43 7.92 -2.66
N LEU A 223 18.03 8.26 -3.90
CA LEU A 223 18.88 9.02 -4.84
C LEU A 223 18.83 10.53 -4.62
N ALA A 224 17.71 11.05 -4.16
CA ALA A 224 17.46 12.49 -4.05
C ALA A 224 16.56 12.82 -2.82
N PRO A 225 17.00 12.49 -1.60
CA PRO A 225 16.20 12.61 -0.38
C PRO A 225 15.81 14.05 -0.02
N GLN A 226 16.42 15.04 -0.67
CA GLN A 226 16.12 16.47 -0.45
C GLN A 226 14.83 16.93 -1.12
N PHE A 227 14.25 16.15 -2.04
CA PHE A 227 13.03 16.54 -2.74
C PHE A 227 11.80 15.87 -2.16
N MET A 228 10.72 16.63 -2.11
CA MET A 228 9.44 16.12 -1.68
C MET A 228 8.74 15.41 -2.84
N LEU A 229 8.42 14.14 -2.62
CA LEU A 229 7.64 13.31 -3.52
C LEU A 229 6.18 13.31 -3.10
N SER A 230 5.27 13.18 -4.05
CA SER A 230 3.83 13.06 -3.78
C SER A 230 3.21 12.04 -4.73
N ILE A 231 2.25 11.28 -4.23
CA ILE A 231 1.34 10.50 -5.08
C ILE A 231 0.15 11.39 -5.43
N ILE A 232 -0.15 11.44 -6.72
CA ILE A 232 -1.30 12.16 -7.27
C ILE A 232 -2.32 11.12 -7.75
N TYR A 233 -3.56 11.25 -7.31
CA TYR A 233 -4.66 10.35 -7.69
C TYR A 233 -6.00 11.09 -7.66
N PRO A 234 -7.03 10.58 -8.38
CA PRO A 234 -8.36 11.16 -8.30
C PRO A 234 -9.01 10.89 -6.94
N ASP A 235 -9.76 11.85 -6.43
CA ASP A 235 -10.51 11.73 -5.16
C ASP A 235 -11.63 10.69 -5.24
N THR A 236 -12.04 10.34 -6.45
CA THR A 236 -13.04 9.31 -6.72
C THR A 236 -12.42 8.21 -7.55
N SER A 237 -12.70 6.95 -7.22
CA SER A 237 -12.33 5.84 -8.09
C SER A 237 -13.07 5.99 -9.43
N ILE A 238 -12.34 5.86 -10.54
CA ILE A 238 -12.89 5.93 -11.88
C ILE A 238 -12.98 4.50 -12.42
N GLY A 239 -14.16 3.93 -12.33
CA GLY A 239 -14.35 2.52 -12.62
C GLY A 239 -13.74 1.62 -11.55
N SER A 240 -13.17 0.48 -11.94
CA SER A 240 -12.49 -0.47 -11.04
C SER A 240 -11.03 -0.10 -10.76
N VAL A 241 -10.49 0.94 -11.40
CA VAL A 241 -9.08 1.33 -11.31
C VAL A 241 -8.98 2.78 -10.89
N SER A 242 -8.26 3.03 -9.80
CA SER A 242 -7.85 4.37 -9.39
C SER A 242 -6.39 4.57 -9.77
N PRO A 243 -6.10 5.20 -10.92
CA PRO A 243 -4.71 5.43 -11.30
C PRO A 243 -4.05 6.35 -10.28
N ALA A 244 -2.84 6.01 -9.89
CA ALA A 244 -2.01 6.88 -9.08
C ALA A 244 -0.68 7.16 -9.79
N TRP A 245 -0.17 8.37 -9.63
CA TRP A 245 1.03 8.83 -10.31
C TRP A 245 1.99 9.46 -9.32
N LEU A 246 3.26 9.24 -9.55
CA LEU A 246 4.31 9.92 -8.79
C LEU A 246 4.57 11.30 -9.38
N ALA A 247 4.71 12.28 -8.50
CA ALA A 247 5.15 13.61 -8.83
C ALA A 247 6.19 14.13 -7.82
N ILE A 248 6.98 15.09 -8.26
CA ILE A 248 7.97 15.79 -7.46
C ILE A 248 7.67 17.29 -7.49
N THR A 249 8.06 18.03 -6.47
CA THR A 249 7.89 19.49 -6.46
C THR A 249 8.63 20.14 -7.64
N ALA A 250 8.04 21.20 -8.23
CA ALA A 250 8.58 21.82 -9.46
C ALA A 250 9.92 22.53 -9.26
N ASP A 251 10.32 22.81 -8.03
CA ASP A 251 11.63 23.37 -7.66
C ASP A 251 12.78 22.38 -7.79
N SER A 252 12.48 21.11 -8.05
CA SER A 252 13.48 20.07 -8.33
C SER A 252 14.37 20.36 -9.56
N GLY A 253 13.93 21.26 -10.45
CA GLY A 253 14.61 21.55 -11.71
C GLY A 253 14.54 20.42 -12.74
N LEU A 254 13.75 19.37 -12.48
CA LEU A 254 13.57 18.28 -13.43
C LEU A 254 12.73 18.73 -14.63
N PRO A 255 13.12 18.34 -15.85
CA PRO A 255 12.29 18.53 -17.03
C PRO A 255 11.09 17.59 -16.96
N GLY A 256 9.92 18.08 -17.37
CA GLY A 256 8.71 17.24 -17.42
C GLY A 256 7.44 18.10 -17.47
N ASP A 257 6.30 17.41 -17.48
CA ASP A 257 5.02 18.05 -17.54
C ASP A 257 4.61 18.56 -16.14
N VAL A 258 4.36 19.86 -16.08
CA VAL A 258 3.96 20.50 -14.83
C VAL A 258 2.45 20.43 -14.68
N VAL A 259 2.00 19.87 -13.57
CA VAL A 259 0.61 19.88 -13.14
C VAL A 259 0.44 20.76 -11.90
N VAL A 260 -0.71 21.39 -11.77
CA VAL A 260 -1.04 22.27 -10.63
C VAL A 260 -2.18 21.62 -9.84
N ILE A 261 -1.89 21.25 -8.59
CA ILE A 261 -2.86 20.62 -7.69
C ILE A 261 -2.84 21.39 -6.37
N ASN A 262 -4.00 21.85 -5.90
CA ASN A 262 -4.11 22.63 -4.68
C ASN A 262 -3.18 23.86 -4.65
N ASN A 263 -3.01 24.55 -5.79
CA ASN A 263 -2.11 25.68 -6.00
C ASN A 263 -0.60 25.35 -5.86
N GLN A 264 -0.23 24.10 -5.79
CA GLN A 264 1.15 23.65 -5.84
C GLN A 264 1.51 23.12 -7.23
N LYS A 265 2.71 23.47 -7.69
CA LYS A 265 3.24 22.97 -8.97
C LYS A 265 4.05 21.71 -8.72
N HIS A 266 3.75 20.68 -9.50
CA HIS A 266 4.44 19.40 -9.47
C HIS A 266 4.92 19.04 -10.87
N VAL A 267 6.08 18.40 -10.97
CA VAL A 267 6.54 17.72 -12.20
C VAL A 267 6.09 16.26 -12.11
N LEU A 268 5.33 15.82 -13.08
CA LEU A 268 4.84 14.44 -13.15
C LEU A 268 5.98 13.50 -13.55
N LEU A 269 6.23 12.49 -12.74
CA LEU A 269 7.30 11.51 -12.95
C LEU A 269 6.81 10.20 -13.56
N THR A 270 5.60 9.75 -13.19
CA THR A 270 4.93 8.59 -13.80
C THR A 270 3.58 8.99 -14.36
N GLY A 271 2.99 8.14 -15.19
CA GLY A 271 1.69 8.36 -15.79
C GLY A 271 1.69 9.29 -17.00
N SER A 272 0.49 9.66 -17.43
CA SER A 272 0.28 10.50 -18.62
C SER A 272 -0.26 11.87 -18.24
N PRO A 273 0.42 12.96 -18.62
CA PRO A 273 -0.11 14.33 -18.45
C PRO A 273 -1.49 14.52 -19.08
N LEU A 274 -1.74 13.82 -20.18
CA LEU A 274 -3.04 13.86 -20.87
C LEU A 274 -4.16 13.32 -19.96
N MET A 275 -3.93 12.26 -19.21
CA MET A 275 -4.92 11.73 -18.25
C MET A 275 -5.21 12.74 -17.14
N VAL A 276 -4.16 13.35 -16.55
CA VAL A 276 -4.32 14.39 -15.53
C VAL A 276 -5.11 15.58 -16.08
N GLN A 277 -4.81 16.00 -17.30
CA GLN A 277 -5.53 17.08 -17.97
C GLN A 277 -7.00 16.70 -18.25
N GLN A 278 -7.27 15.49 -18.72
CA GLN A 278 -8.62 15.00 -18.96
C GLN A 278 -9.45 14.99 -17.67
N MET A 279 -8.88 14.53 -16.56
CA MET A 279 -9.54 14.55 -15.25
C MET A 279 -9.82 15.98 -14.79
N THR A 280 -8.86 16.87 -14.96
CA THR A 280 -9.05 18.30 -14.63
C THR A 280 -10.16 18.91 -15.46
N MET A 281 -10.22 18.62 -16.78
CA MET A 281 -11.30 19.09 -17.67
C MET A 281 -12.66 18.48 -17.29
N ALA A 282 -12.68 17.23 -16.86
CA ALA A 282 -13.86 16.55 -16.35
C ALA A 282 -14.27 17.00 -14.94
N ARG A 283 -13.53 17.93 -14.34
CA ARG A 283 -13.71 18.43 -12.96
C ARG A 283 -13.65 17.33 -11.91
N ILE A 284 -12.84 16.32 -12.15
CA ILE A 284 -12.56 15.28 -11.15
C ILE A 284 -11.49 15.86 -10.20
N PRO A 285 -11.77 15.98 -8.91
CA PRO A 285 -10.79 16.45 -7.95
C PRO A 285 -9.57 15.52 -7.91
N LEU A 286 -8.37 16.11 -7.89
CA LEU A 286 -7.12 15.39 -7.71
C LEU A 286 -6.58 15.67 -6.32
N ILE A 287 -6.14 14.62 -5.67
CA ILE A 287 -5.44 14.68 -4.40
C ILE A 287 -3.93 14.58 -4.67
N SER A 288 -3.16 15.39 -3.95
CA SER A 288 -1.71 15.25 -3.87
C SER A 288 -1.37 14.84 -2.42
N GLU A 289 -0.93 13.60 -2.26
CA GLU A 289 -0.56 13.02 -0.98
C GLU A 289 0.98 12.97 -0.89
N PRO A 290 1.61 13.76 0.02
CA PRO A 290 3.06 13.75 0.16
C PRO A 290 3.55 12.44 0.78
N LEU A 291 4.71 11.97 0.30
CA LEU A 291 5.41 10.78 0.80
C LEU A 291 6.56 11.19 1.71
N TYR A 292 6.57 10.70 2.96
CA TYR A 292 7.57 11.03 3.98
C TYR A 292 8.45 9.85 4.38
#